data_85142d6207c335933b280406156bcc8e
#
_entry.id   85142d6207c335933b280406156bcc8e
#
_cell.length_a   1.000
_cell.length_b   1.000
_cell.length_c   1.000
_cell.angle_alpha   90.00
_cell.angle_beta   90.00
_cell.angle_gamma   90.00
#
_symmetry.space_group_name_H-M   'P 1'
#
loop_
_entity.id
_entity.type
_entity.pdbx_description
1 polymer ?
#
loop_
_entity_poly.entity_id
_entity_poly.type
_entity_poly.pdbx_seq_one_letter_code
_entity_poly.pdbx_strand_id
1 'polypeptide(L)'
;MKQLLTGWKIRAIACSIALFSIVTTNVQAQKKNTKSKSPAQTSMQAPMSGGLTKEQIEAALNEAYDKFKDLKEGKNADYIKELANVDPNIFGVALVTVDGQVYTKGDIQSQVSIQSVSKVFTMAEVLEEQGPKAVQEKIGVDATGMRFNSIVAVELQRGKEINPLVNPGAIAASSLIAGSDSAAKWKHIVEVQSDFAGRPLSLDMPVYISEAGDNLRNQAIAHLLFAYGRMYFDPVQSTDIYTKQCALAVNAKDLATMAATLANGGVNPVTKKKVVSPQTVMYTLPVMATAGLYDDSGIWFFNSGLPAKSGVGGGLLAVCPGKFGIAVVSPPLDAAGNSVKAQKVIDYVVEQLKVNPYLVQPKM
;
A
#
# COMPACT_ATOMS: atom_id res chain seq x y z
N MET A 1 33.55 -48.55 -26.65
CA MET A 1 34.99 -48.23 -26.65
C MET A 1 35.25 -47.27 -25.51
N LYS A 2 35.89 -47.81 -24.45
CA LYS A 2 36.80 -47.23 -23.41
C LYS A 2 36.58 -45.77 -23.02
N GLN A 3 36.10 -45.51 -21.79
CA GLN A 3 36.82 -45.25 -20.50
C GLN A 3 37.78 -44.05 -20.59
N LEU A 4 37.57 -43.07 -19.72
CA LEU A 4 38.60 -42.62 -18.78
C LEU A 4 37.98 -41.81 -17.63
N LEU A 5 38.11 -42.36 -16.45
CA LEU A 5 37.95 -41.78 -15.10
C LEU A 5 39.22 -41.00 -14.71
N THR A 6 39.08 -39.85 -14.05
CA THR A 6 40.00 -39.32 -13.03
C THR A 6 39.22 -38.32 -12.23
N GLY A 7 38.92 -38.39 -10.99
CA GLY A 7 39.55 -38.65 -9.74
C GLY A 7 40.13 -37.34 -9.15
N TRP A 8 39.39 -36.59 -8.30
CA TRP A 8 39.97 -35.54 -7.47
C TRP A 8 39.62 -35.74 -5.97
N LYS A 9 40.72 -35.71 -5.19
CA LYS A 9 40.82 -36.05 -3.79
C LYS A 9 40.25 -34.95 -2.88
N ILE A 10 39.49 -35.39 -1.88
CA ILE A 10 39.09 -34.65 -0.70
C ILE A 10 40.34 -34.36 0.15
N ARG A 11 40.58 -33.11 0.52
CA ARG A 11 41.49 -32.73 1.60
C ARG A 11 40.65 -32.17 2.76
N ALA A 12 40.62 -32.88 3.84
CA ALA A 12 40.14 -32.42 5.13
C ALA A 12 41.15 -31.45 5.75
N ILE A 13 40.69 -30.32 6.21
CA ILE A 13 41.44 -29.39 7.04
C ILE A 13 40.75 -29.37 8.42
N ALA A 14 41.50 -29.88 9.40
CA ALA A 14 41.16 -29.80 10.81
C ALA A 14 41.47 -28.37 11.32
N CYS A 15 40.50 -27.72 11.95
CA CYS A 15 40.71 -26.46 12.65
C CYS A 15 40.56 -26.69 14.16
N SER A 16 41.63 -26.36 14.88
CA SER A 16 41.82 -26.54 16.32
C SER A 16 40.94 -25.57 17.13
N ILE A 17 40.32 -26.10 18.18
CA ILE A 17 39.53 -25.34 19.17
C ILE A 17 40.51 -24.78 20.20
N ALA A 18 40.57 -23.46 20.34
CA ALA A 18 41.25 -22.79 21.44
C ALA A 18 40.23 -22.42 22.53
N LEU A 19 40.36 -23.02 23.70
CA LEU A 19 39.65 -22.66 24.94
C LEU A 19 40.20 -21.35 25.49
N PHE A 20 39.36 -20.34 25.68
CA PHE A 20 39.67 -19.16 26.51
C PHE A 20 38.91 -19.28 27.84
N SER A 21 39.69 -19.39 28.92
CA SER A 21 39.21 -19.36 30.32
C SER A 21 38.91 -17.91 30.71
N ILE A 22 37.69 -17.60 31.14
CA ILE A 22 37.32 -16.30 31.70
C ILE A 22 37.47 -16.38 33.21
N VAL A 23 38.37 -15.56 33.77
CA VAL A 23 38.51 -15.32 35.19
C VAL A 23 37.50 -14.27 35.63
N THR A 24 36.59 -14.63 36.51
CA THR A 24 35.66 -13.71 37.16
C THR A 24 36.26 -13.14 38.42
N THR A 25 36.50 -11.83 38.47
CA THR A 25 36.83 -11.11 39.71
C THR A 25 35.57 -10.44 40.26
N ASN A 26 35.17 -10.88 41.45
CA ASN A 26 34.15 -10.24 42.28
C ASN A 26 34.66 -8.96 42.91
N VAL A 27 34.00 -7.82 42.63
CA VAL A 27 34.19 -6.58 43.41
C VAL A 27 32.91 -6.28 44.16
N GLN A 28 32.92 -6.41 45.48
CA GLN A 28 31.90 -5.92 46.41
C GLN A 28 32.02 -4.40 46.57
N ALA A 29 30.96 -3.65 46.23
CA ALA A 29 30.87 -2.24 46.55
C ALA A 29 29.81 -1.99 47.63
N GLN A 30 30.24 -1.33 48.71
CA GLN A 30 29.47 -0.95 49.88
C GLN A 30 28.38 0.10 49.52
N LYS A 31 27.15 -0.12 50.00
CA LYS A 31 26.07 0.86 49.99
C LYS A 31 26.31 2.00 50.97
N LYS A 32 26.38 3.24 50.47
CA LYS A 32 26.12 4.44 51.27
C LYS A 32 24.77 4.99 50.91
N ASN A 33 23.84 4.97 51.88
CA ASN A 33 22.53 5.61 51.78
C ASN A 33 22.67 7.14 51.90
N THR A 34 22.35 7.86 50.83
CA THR A 34 22.04 9.30 50.92
C THR A 34 20.69 9.52 50.24
N LYS A 35 19.68 9.88 51.04
CA LYS A 35 18.36 10.32 50.56
C LYS A 35 18.51 11.68 49.86
N SER A 36 18.49 11.70 48.54
CA SER A 36 18.29 12.90 47.73
C SER A 36 16.84 12.98 47.32
N LYS A 37 16.15 14.08 47.61
CA LYS A 37 14.81 14.42 47.10
C LYS A 37 14.92 14.62 45.60
N SER A 38 14.20 13.78 44.84
CA SER A 38 14.08 13.89 43.40
C SER A 38 13.23 15.11 43.05
N PRO A 39 13.64 15.97 42.09
CA PRO A 39 12.74 16.98 41.54
C PRO A 39 11.66 16.27 40.68
N ALA A 40 10.45 16.84 40.69
CA ALA A 40 9.34 16.34 39.84
C ALA A 40 9.78 16.19 38.39
N GLN A 41 9.77 14.98 37.90
CA GLN A 41 9.94 14.69 36.46
C GLN A 41 8.71 15.21 35.74
N THR A 42 8.83 16.39 35.13
CA THR A 42 7.95 16.78 34.01
C THR A 42 8.15 15.70 32.96
N SER A 43 7.12 14.92 32.66
CA SER A 43 7.12 13.93 31.61
C SER A 43 7.31 14.65 30.28
N MET A 44 8.53 14.79 29.82
CA MET A 44 8.79 15.06 28.39
C MET A 44 8.28 13.84 27.64
N GLN A 45 7.13 13.97 26.97
CA GLN A 45 6.70 12.99 25.99
C GLN A 45 7.84 12.77 25.01
N ALA A 46 8.21 11.50 24.79
CA ALA A 46 9.19 11.16 23.78
C ALA A 46 8.75 11.73 22.43
N PRO A 47 9.66 12.26 21.59
CA PRO A 47 9.29 12.77 20.29
C PRO A 47 8.61 11.66 19.50
N MET A 48 7.40 11.94 19.00
CA MET A 48 6.66 11.02 18.14
C MET A 48 7.50 10.66 16.90
N SER A 49 7.31 9.46 16.35
CA SER A 49 8.09 8.91 15.26
C SER A 49 8.29 9.92 14.12
N GLY A 50 9.53 10.19 13.77
CA GLY A 50 9.91 11.09 12.67
C GLY A 50 9.96 12.58 12.99
N GLY A 51 9.92 13.00 14.27
CA GLY A 51 10.13 14.39 14.68
C GLY A 51 8.93 15.32 14.49
N LEU A 52 7.75 14.82 14.11
CA LEU A 52 6.50 15.58 14.01
C LEU A 52 5.79 15.62 15.35
N THR A 53 5.23 16.78 15.75
CA THR A 53 4.38 16.89 16.92
C THR A 53 2.91 16.72 16.57
N LYS A 54 2.09 16.38 17.59
CA LYS A 54 0.63 16.29 17.44
C LYS A 54 0.06 17.58 16.88
N GLU A 55 0.47 18.70 17.43
CA GLU A 55 0.00 20.05 17.06
C GLU A 55 0.30 20.38 15.60
N GLN A 56 1.48 20.00 15.11
CA GLN A 56 1.86 20.17 13.69
C GLN A 56 0.96 19.36 12.77
N ILE A 57 0.69 18.10 13.12
CA ILE A 57 -0.17 17.22 12.31
C ILE A 57 -1.62 17.75 12.30
N GLU A 58 -2.18 18.08 13.49
CA GLU A 58 -3.54 18.59 13.61
C GLU A 58 -3.71 19.93 12.89
N ALA A 59 -2.74 20.85 12.99
CA ALA A 59 -2.75 22.10 12.25
C ALA A 59 -2.76 21.88 10.75
N ALA A 60 -1.85 21.08 10.22
CA ALA A 60 -1.76 20.80 8.79
C ALA A 60 -3.05 20.16 8.23
N LEU A 61 -3.66 19.21 8.97
CA LEU A 61 -4.92 18.59 8.56
C LEU A 61 -6.10 19.56 8.59
N ASN A 62 -6.19 20.39 9.65
CA ASN A 62 -7.26 21.38 9.78
C ASN A 62 -7.16 22.43 8.66
N GLU A 63 -5.97 22.98 8.41
CA GLU A 63 -5.73 23.97 7.38
C GLU A 63 -6.01 23.40 5.98
N ALA A 64 -5.55 22.19 5.69
CA ALA A 64 -5.83 21.52 4.42
C ALA A 64 -7.32 21.29 4.22
N TYR A 65 -8.03 20.79 5.24
CA TYR A 65 -9.47 20.58 5.17
C TYR A 65 -10.21 21.89 4.91
N ASP A 66 -9.95 22.94 5.71
CA ASP A 66 -10.63 24.23 5.59
C ASP A 66 -10.35 24.91 4.26
N LYS A 67 -9.13 24.74 3.71
CA LYS A 67 -8.73 25.29 2.40
C LYS A 67 -9.49 24.65 1.23
N PHE A 68 -9.80 23.36 1.31
CA PHE A 68 -10.33 22.62 0.17
C PHE A 68 -11.77 22.12 0.34
N LYS A 69 -12.43 22.28 1.50
CA LYS A 69 -13.80 21.78 1.75
C LYS A 69 -14.82 22.26 0.73
N ASP A 70 -14.71 23.51 0.28
CA ASP A 70 -15.67 24.14 -0.64
C ASP A 70 -15.31 23.94 -2.13
N LEU A 71 -14.23 23.24 -2.44
CA LEU A 71 -13.81 22.95 -3.81
C LEU A 71 -14.86 22.06 -4.50
N LYS A 72 -15.31 22.44 -5.70
CA LYS A 72 -16.34 21.73 -6.50
C LYS A 72 -15.81 21.21 -7.84
N GLU A 73 -14.50 21.09 -7.97
CA GLU A 73 -13.85 20.56 -9.18
C GLU A 73 -14.00 19.04 -9.27
N GLY A 74 -14.03 18.53 -10.51
CA GLY A 74 -14.14 17.11 -10.82
C GLY A 74 -15.58 16.60 -10.89
N LYS A 75 -15.73 15.32 -11.18
CA LYS A 75 -17.01 14.59 -11.18
C LYS A 75 -16.81 13.14 -10.75
N ASN A 76 -17.85 12.51 -10.24
CA ASN A 76 -17.81 11.08 -9.91
C ASN A 76 -17.55 10.22 -11.15
N ALA A 77 -16.98 9.03 -10.97
CA ALA A 77 -16.89 8.05 -12.04
C ALA A 77 -18.30 7.71 -12.55
N ASP A 78 -18.57 7.94 -13.84
CA ASP A 78 -19.91 7.80 -14.43
C ASP A 78 -20.10 6.49 -15.22
N TYR A 79 -19.05 5.73 -15.41
CA TYR A 79 -19.08 4.44 -16.12
C TYR A 79 -19.45 3.23 -15.21
N ILE A 80 -19.52 3.43 -13.89
CA ILE A 80 -20.09 2.48 -12.94
C ILE A 80 -21.26 3.18 -12.27
N LYS A 81 -22.48 2.66 -12.49
CA LYS A 81 -23.73 3.30 -12.04
C LYS A 81 -23.73 3.66 -10.56
N GLU A 82 -23.26 2.73 -9.72
CA GLU A 82 -23.26 2.94 -8.27
C GLU A 82 -22.26 4.02 -7.84
N LEU A 83 -21.12 4.15 -8.52
CA LEU A 83 -20.15 5.22 -8.24
C LEU A 83 -20.66 6.59 -8.71
N ALA A 84 -21.42 6.64 -9.81
CA ALA A 84 -22.04 7.87 -10.28
C ALA A 84 -23.02 8.47 -9.24
N ASN A 85 -23.67 7.62 -8.45
CA ASN A 85 -24.68 7.97 -7.46
C ASN A 85 -24.13 8.26 -6.06
N VAL A 86 -22.84 8.09 -5.82
CA VAL A 86 -22.21 8.41 -4.52
C VAL A 86 -22.32 9.92 -4.25
N ASP A 87 -22.59 10.31 -3.00
CA ASP A 87 -22.66 11.73 -2.63
C ASP A 87 -21.32 12.43 -2.93
N PRO A 88 -21.28 13.38 -3.88
CA PRO A 88 -20.06 14.08 -4.26
C PRO A 88 -19.54 15.03 -3.16
N ASN A 89 -20.31 15.26 -2.09
CA ASN A 89 -19.92 16.12 -0.98
C ASN A 89 -19.14 15.37 0.11
N ILE A 90 -19.06 14.04 0.07
CA ILE A 90 -18.19 13.28 0.98
C ILE A 90 -16.79 13.86 0.95
N PHE A 91 -16.28 14.22 2.12
CA PHE A 91 -14.92 14.71 2.26
C PHE A 91 -14.37 14.34 3.65
N GLY A 92 -13.57 13.28 3.70
CA GLY A 92 -12.90 12.77 4.89
C GLY A 92 -11.39 12.71 4.70
N VAL A 93 -10.66 13.15 5.71
CA VAL A 93 -9.19 13.13 5.76
C VAL A 93 -8.75 12.34 6.99
N ALA A 94 -7.78 11.44 6.84
CA ALA A 94 -7.18 10.71 7.94
C ALA A 94 -5.67 10.58 7.77
N LEU A 95 -4.94 10.67 8.88
CA LEU A 95 -3.52 10.40 8.97
C LEU A 95 -3.28 9.46 10.16
N VAL A 96 -2.53 8.39 9.93
CA VAL A 96 -2.16 7.41 10.96
C VAL A 96 -0.64 7.32 11.02
N THR A 97 -0.07 7.58 12.18
CA THR A 97 1.38 7.53 12.39
C THR A 97 1.88 6.09 12.63
N VAL A 98 3.17 5.85 12.42
CA VAL A 98 3.77 4.51 12.63
C VAL A 98 3.75 4.06 14.10
N ASP A 99 3.54 4.97 15.05
CA ASP A 99 3.31 4.64 16.47
C ASP A 99 1.83 4.37 16.81
N GLY A 100 0.92 4.58 15.83
CA GLY A 100 -0.49 4.21 15.92
C GLY A 100 -1.43 5.34 16.34
N GLN A 101 -0.96 6.60 16.35
CA GLN A 101 -1.84 7.74 16.57
C GLN A 101 -2.71 7.99 15.33
N VAL A 102 -3.98 8.30 15.54
CA VAL A 102 -4.95 8.51 14.47
C VAL A 102 -5.48 9.93 14.52
N TYR A 103 -5.32 10.67 13.44
CA TYR A 103 -5.81 12.03 13.25
C TYR A 103 -6.82 12.06 12.13
N THR A 104 -7.95 12.70 12.34
CA THR A 104 -9.05 12.71 11.36
C THR A 104 -9.70 14.08 11.25
N LYS A 105 -10.25 14.40 10.08
CA LYS A 105 -11.04 15.61 9.84
C LYS A 105 -12.13 15.34 8.80
N GLY A 106 -13.27 16.01 8.99
CA GLY A 106 -14.41 15.89 8.08
C GLY A 106 -15.18 14.58 8.21
N ASP A 107 -15.75 14.11 7.12
CA ASP A 107 -16.56 12.90 7.10
C ASP A 107 -15.69 11.64 7.02
N ILE A 108 -15.47 11.02 8.16
CA ILE A 108 -14.68 9.79 8.30
C ILE A 108 -15.56 8.54 8.46
N GLN A 109 -16.87 8.69 8.46
CA GLN A 109 -17.81 7.57 8.63
C GLN A 109 -18.31 7.05 7.30
N SER A 110 -18.48 7.93 6.30
CA SER A 110 -18.94 7.53 4.98
C SER A 110 -17.97 6.57 4.32
N GLN A 111 -18.51 5.48 3.78
CA GLN A 111 -17.75 4.47 3.07
C GLN A 111 -17.91 4.66 1.57
N VAL A 112 -16.85 4.35 0.86
CA VAL A 112 -16.80 4.23 -0.60
C VAL A 112 -16.18 2.88 -0.96
N SER A 113 -16.36 2.40 -2.18
CA SER A 113 -15.62 1.22 -2.63
C SER A 113 -14.14 1.54 -2.81
N ILE A 114 -13.29 0.63 -2.37
CA ILE A 114 -11.81 0.79 -2.38
C ILE A 114 -11.25 0.93 -3.80
N GLN A 115 -11.89 0.29 -4.76
CA GLN A 115 -11.53 0.30 -6.18
C GLN A 115 -10.04 -0.05 -6.39
N SER A 116 -9.36 0.70 -7.26
CA SER A 116 -7.97 0.42 -7.62
C SER A 116 -6.95 0.57 -6.48
N VAL A 117 -7.32 1.10 -5.32
CA VAL A 117 -6.45 1.09 -4.15
C VAL A 117 -6.16 -0.34 -3.68
N SER A 118 -7.13 -1.25 -3.83
CA SER A 118 -7.00 -2.67 -3.48
C SER A 118 -5.81 -3.38 -4.16
N LYS A 119 -5.44 -2.94 -5.36
CA LYS A 119 -4.35 -3.54 -6.16
C LYS A 119 -3.01 -3.55 -5.44
N VAL A 120 -2.72 -2.51 -4.62
CA VAL A 120 -1.49 -2.43 -3.84
C VAL A 120 -1.37 -3.60 -2.87
N PHE A 121 -2.45 -3.92 -2.20
CA PHE A 121 -2.47 -4.93 -1.14
C PHE A 121 -2.47 -6.35 -1.70
N THR A 122 -3.15 -6.58 -2.83
CA THR A 122 -3.06 -7.85 -3.55
C THR A 122 -1.66 -8.05 -4.16
N MET A 123 -1.01 -7.00 -4.68
CA MET A 123 0.39 -7.08 -5.10
C MET A 123 1.31 -7.39 -3.92
N ALA A 124 1.12 -6.73 -2.77
CA ALA A 124 1.91 -6.98 -1.57
C ALA A 124 1.76 -8.43 -1.07
N GLU A 125 0.55 -8.98 -1.15
CA GLU A 125 0.26 -10.37 -0.82
C GLU A 125 1.01 -11.34 -1.75
N VAL A 126 0.96 -11.13 -3.08
CA VAL A 126 1.74 -11.93 -4.04
C VAL A 126 3.24 -11.82 -3.79
N LEU A 127 3.75 -10.62 -3.46
CA LEU A 127 5.14 -10.41 -3.07
C LEU A 127 5.53 -11.19 -1.82
N GLU A 128 4.66 -11.21 -0.81
CA GLU A 128 4.90 -11.95 0.45
C GLU A 128 4.89 -13.46 0.22
N GLU A 129 3.96 -13.97 -0.58
CA GLU A 129 3.79 -15.40 -0.84
C GLU A 129 4.83 -15.99 -1.80
N GLN A 130 5.15 -15.27 -2.88
CA GLN A 130 5.90 -15.82 -4.01
C GLN A 130 7.23 -15.10 -4.24
N GLY A 131 7.46 -13.96 -3.58
CA GLY A 131 8.67 -13.17 -3.68
C GLY A 131 8.74 -12.25 -4.90
N PRO A 132 9.70 -11.30 -4.91
CA PRO A 132 9.81 -10.26 -5.94
C PRO A 132 10.10 -10.81 -7.33
N LYS A 133 10.87 -11.89 -7.42
CA LYS A 133 11.19 -12.51 -8.72
C LYS A 133 9.93 -13.02 -9.42
N ALA A 134 9.00 -13.60 -8.67
CA ALA A 134 7.74 -14.08 -9.24
C ALA A 134 6.90 -12.94 -9.81
N VAL A 135 6.81 -11.79 -9.11
CA VAL A 135 6.10 -10.61 -9.62
C VAL A 135 6.76 -10.06 -10.88
N GLN A 136 8.09 -9.92 -10.89
CA GLN A 136 8.83 -9.46 -12.08
C GLN A 136 8.64 -10.37 -13.28
N GLU A 137 8.75 -11.68 -13.12
CA GLU A 137 8.67 -12.63 -14.24
C GLU A 137 7.23 -12.88 -14.72
N LYS A 138 6.26 -12.82 -13.80
CA LYS A 138 4.87 -13.20 -14.11
C LYS A 138 3.99 -12.01 -14.47
N ILE A 139 4.30 -10.81 -13.98
CA ILE A 139 3.47 -9.60 -14.17
C ILE A 139 4.29 -8.47 -14.80
N GLY A 140 5.54 -8.26 -14.36
CA GLY A 140 6.32 -7.06 -14.62
C GLY A 140 6.00 -5.93 -13.65
N VAL A 141 6.90 -4.96 -13.51
CA VAL A 141 6.79 -3.87 -12.53
C VAL A 141 6.92 -2.47 -13.13
N ASP A 142 7.32 -2.39 -14.40
CA ASP A 142 7.44 -1.12 -15.10
C ASP A 142 6.07 -0.50 -15.40
N ALA A 143 5.99 0.82 -15.42
CA ALA A 143 4.80 1.53 -15.88
C ALA A 143 4.54 1.21 -17.37
N THR A 144 3.29 0.91 -17.72
CA THR A 144 2.94 0.54 -19.10
C THR A 144 2.98 1.71 -20.09
N GLY A 145 2.96 2.96 -19.58
CA GLY A 145 2.82 4.16 -20.40
C GLY A 145 1.47 4.26 -21.15
N MET A 146 0.49 3.45 -20.73
CA MET A 146 -0.83 3.38 -21.33
C MET A 146 -1.93 3.41 -20.29
N ARG A 147 -3.17 3.69 -20.73
CA ARG A 147 -4.34 3.72 -19.83
C ARG A 147 -4.44 2.43 -19.00
N PHE A 148 -4.90 2.56 -17.77
CA PHE A 148 -4.98 1.50 -16.77
C PHE A 148 -5.74 0.23 -17.19
N ASN A 149 -6.59 0.29 -18.22
CA ASN A 149 -7.37 -0.83 -18.77
C ASN A 149 -7.06 -1.09 -20.24
N SER A 150 -5.83 -0.82 -20.69
CA SER A 150 -5.42 -0.94 -22.08
C SER A 150 -5.23 -2.42 -22.50
N ILE A 151 -6.00 -2.87 -23.47
CA ILE A 151 -5.78 -4.14 -24.18
C ILE A 151 -4.50 -4.06 -25.03
N VAL A 152 -4.24 -2.88 -25.63
CA VAL A 152 -3.06 -2.63 -26.46
C VAL A 152 -1.76 -2.83 -25.65
N ALA A 153 -1.74 -2.43 -24.37
CA ALA A 153 -0.58 -2.68 -23.51
C ALA A 153 -0.29 -4.18 -23.37
N VAL A 154 -1.32 -5.01 -23.23
CA VAL A 154 -1.18 -6.47 -23.15
C VAL A 154 -0.64 -7.05 -24.47
N GLU A 155 -1.16 -6.59 -25.60
CA GLU A 155 -0.73 -7.04 -26.93
C GLU A 155 0.73 -6.69 -27.21
N LEU A 156 1.13 -5.44 -27.01
CA LEU A 156 2.49 -4.96 -27.31
C LEU A 156 3.53 -5.69 -26.46
N GLN A 157 3.22 -5.98 -25.21
CA GLN A 157 4.12 -6.63 -24.26
C GLN A 157 3.93 -8.15 -24.18
N ARG A 158 2.96 -8.71 -24.90
CA ARG A 158 2.58 -10.13 -24.82
C ARG A 158 2.38 -10.57 -23.36
N GLY A 159 1.75 -9.70 -22.57
CA GLY A 159 1.46 -9.90 -21.16
C GLY A 159 2.67 -9.92 -20.21
N LYS A 160 3.87 -9.47 -20.63
CA LYS A 160 5.07 -9.53 -19.79
C LYS A 160 5.24 -8.33 -18.86
N GLU A 161 4.96 -7.13 -19.34
CA GLU A 161 5.11 -5.88 -18.57
C GLU A 161 3.73 -5.21 -18.47
N ILE A 162 2.89 -5.77 -17.62
CA ILE A 162 1.49 -5.35 -17.48
C ILE A 162 1.20 -4.63 -16.17
N ASN A 163 2.17 -4.49 -15.30
CA ASN A 163 2.18 -3.77 -14.01
C ASN A 163 1.01 -4.10 -13.06
N PRO A 164 1.25 -4.53 -11.81
CA PRO A 164 0.20 -4.96 -10.90
C PRO A 164 -0.75 -3.83 -10.43
N LEU A 165 -0.43 -2.56 -10.69
CA LEU A 165 -1.28 -1.41 -10.31
C LEU A 165 -2.20 -0.91 -11.42
N VAL A 166 -2.19 -1.57 -12.59
CA VAL A 166 -3.20 -1.39 -13.65
C VAL A 166 -4.00 -2.68 -13.86
N ASN A 167 -5.15 -2.59 -14.55
CA ASN A 167 -6.10 -3.72 -14.60
C ASN A 167 -5.48 -5.04 -15.07
N PRO A 168 -4.72 -5.10 -16.17
CA PRO A 168 -4.15 -6.36 -16.62
C PRO A 168 -3.28 -7.05 -15.57
N GLY A 169 -2.35 -6.31 -14.97
CA GLY A 169 -1.47 -6.86 -13.95
C GLY A 169 -2.17 -7.17 -12.63
N ALA A 170 -3.19 -6.41 -12.27
CA ALA A 170 -3.98 -6.67 -11.06
C ALA A 170 -4.84 -7.94 -11.20
N ILE A 171 -5.43 -8.18 -12.38
CA ILE A 171 -6.17 -9.42 -12.67
C ILE A 171 -5.20 -10.62 -12.65
N ALA A 172 -4.01 -10.48 -13.24
CA ALA A 172 -2.97 -11.50 -13.15
C ALA A 172 -2.52 -11.74 -11.69
N ALA A 173 -2.36 -10.68 -10.88
CA ALA A 173 -2.03 -10.78 -9.46
C ALA A 173 -3.12 -11.55 -8.69
N SER A 174 -4.39 -11.23 -8.91
CA SER A 174 -5.51 -11.96 -8.26
C SER A 174 -5.50 -13.46 -8.59
N SER A 175 -5.05 -13.83 -9.80
CA SER A 175 -4.92 -15.23 -10.20
C SER A 175 -3.78 -15.96 -9.48
N LEU A 176 -2.76 -15.22 -9.00
CA LEU A 176 -1.57 -15.75 -8.31
C LEU A 176 -1.77 -16.01 -6.82
N ILE A 177 -2.74 -15.36 -6.18
CA ILE A 177 -3.01 -15.52 -4.75
C ILE A 177 -3.22 -16.99 -4.39
N ALA A 178 -2.72 -17.41 -3.23
CA ALA A 178 -2.87 -18.77 -2.75
C ALA A 178 -4.35 -19.14 -2.53
N GLY A 179 -4.69 -20.40 -2.81
CA GLY A 179 -6.05 -20.93 -2.63
C GLY A 179 -6.36 -22.02 -3.64
N SER A 180 -7.08 -23.06 -3.20
CA SER A 180 -7.47 -24.21 -4.01
C SER A 180 -8.55 -23.89 -5.05
N ASP A 181 -9.35 -22.87 -4.77
CA ASP A 181 -10.50 -22.45 -5.58
C ASP A 181 -10.77 -20.95 -5.42
N SER A 182 -11.76 -20.45 -6.14
CA SER A 182 -12.14 -19.04 -6.13
C SER A 182 -12.54 -18.54 -4.74
N ALA A 183 -13.26 -19.35 -3.96
CA ALA A 183 -13.71 -18.96 -2.63
C ALA A 183 -12.53 -18.84 -1.65
N ALA A 184 -11.58 -19.77 -1.71
CA ALA A 184 -10.38 -19.74 -0.89
C ALA A 184 -9.50 -18.53 -1.22
N LYS A 185 -9.27 -18.24 -2.51
CA LYS A 185 -8.51 -17.05 -2.96
C LYS A 185 -9.19 -15.75 -2.52
N TRP A 186 -10.51 -15.64 -2.70
CA TRP A 186 -11.27 -14.48 -2.26
C TRP A 186 -11.18 -14.28 -0.74
N LYS A 187 -11.38 -15.36 0.03
CA LYS A 187 -11.27 -15.32 1.49
C LYS A 187 -9.90 -14.78 1.91
N HIS A 188 -8.82 -15.25 1.29
CA HIS A 188 -7.47 -14.83 1.60
C HIS A 188 -7.28 -13.33 1.32
N ILE A 189 -7.67 -12.84 0.14
CA ILE A 189 -7.59 -11.42 -0.22
C ILE A 189 -8.33 -10.53 0.79
N VAL A 190 -9.57 -10.87 1.16
CA VAL A 190 -10.35 -10.04 2.09
C VAL A 190 -9.77 -10.07 3.50
N GLU A 191 -9.21 -11.19 3.94
CA GLU A 191 -8.52 -11.30 5.23
C GLU A 191 -7.27 -10.42 5.27
N VAL A 192 -6.40 -10.48 4.26
CA VAL A 192 -5.18 -9.67 4.19
C VAL A 192 -5.51 -8.18 4.10
N GLN A 193 -6.47 -7.78 3.27
CA GLN A 193 -6.87 -6.38 3.18
C GLN A 193 -7.54 -5.87 4.48
N SER A 194 -8.28 -6.72 5.18
CA SER A 194 -8.83 -6.42 6.51
C SER A 194 -7.73 -6.22 7.55
N ASP A 195 -6.68 -7.03 7.50
CA ASP A 195 -5.51 -6.89 8.37
C ASP A 195 -4.75 -5.58 8.13
N PHE A 196 -4.61 -5.17 6.87
CA PHE A 196 -4.06 -3.87 6.52
C PHE A 196 -4.91 -2.71 7.07
N ALA A 197 -6.23 -2.80 6.96
CA ALA A 197 -7.19 -1.80 7.47
C ALA A 197 -7.31 -1.80 9.00
N GLY A 198 -6.93 -2.90 9.66
CA GLY A 198 -7.07 -3.08 11.11
C GLY A 198 -8.49 -3.36 11.58
N ARG A 199 -9.39 -3.71 10.67
CA ARG A 199 -10.76 -4.16 10.93
C ARG A 199 -11.28 -5.06 9.80
N PRO A 200 -12.29 -5.89 10.04
CA PRO A 200 -12.96 -6.61 8.98
C PRO A 200 -13.53 -5.65 7.92
N LEU A 201 -13.20 -5.87 6.66
CA LEU A 201 -13.80 -5.20 5.52
C LEU A 201 -14.95 -6.04 4.97
N SER A 202 -15.98 -5.38 4.44
CA SER A 202 -17.13 -6.02 3.83
C SER A 202 -17.24 -5.67 2.35
N LEU A 203 -17.83 -6.58 1.58
CA LEU A 203 -18.15 -6.34 0.18
C LEU A 203 -19.34 -5.38 0.07
N ASP A 204 -19.17 -4.30 -0.68
CA ASP A 204 -20.28 -3.46 -1.14
C ASP A 204 -20.99 -4.20 -2.26
N MET A 205 -22.07 -4.90 -1.91
CA MET A 205 -22.79 -5.74 -2.86
C MET A 205 -23.42 -4.96 -4.03
N PRO A 206 -24.03 -3.79 -3.84
CA PRO A 206 -24.50 -2.94 -4.95
C PRO A 206 -23.39 -2.61 -5.94
N VAL A 207 -22.23 -2.14 -5.49
CA VAL A 207 -21.07 -1.84 -6.34
C VAL A 207 -20.56 -3.09 -7.04
N TYR A 208 -20.41 -4.21 -6.32
CA TYR A 208 -19.97 -5.46 -6.93
C TYR A 208 -20.92 -5.95 -8.04
N ILE A 209 -22.23 -5.95 -7.80
CA ILE A 209 -23.23 -6.38 -8.81
C ILE A 209 -23.18 -5.47 -10.03
N SER A 210 -23.08 -4.16 -9.83
CA SER A 210 -23.00 -3.17 -10.91
C SER A 210 -21.75 -3.39 -11.78
N GLU A 211 -20.57 -3.57 -11.16
CA GLU A 211 -19.32 -3.82 -11.88
C GLU A 211 -19.27 -5.20 -12.54
N ALA A 212 -19.74 -6.24 -11.85
CA ALA A 212 -19.78 -7.60 -12.39
C ALA A 212 -20.70 -7.73 -13.61
N GLY A 213 -21.76 -6.92 -13.66
CA GLY A 213 -22.71 -6.88 -14.79
C GLY A 213 -22.13 -6.25 -16.07
N ASP A 214 -21.09 -5.42 -15.96
CA ASP A 214 -20.43 -4.74 -17.10
C ASP A 214 -18.90 -4.83 -17.02
N ASN A 215 -18.36 -6.04 -16.82
CA ASN A 215 -16.91 -6.28 -16.74
C ASN A 215 -16.30 -6.93 -17.99
N LEU A 216 -17.00 -6.93 -19.13
CA LEU A 216 -16.59 -7.60 -20.37
C LEU A 216 -15.17 -7.19 -20.82
N ARG A 217 -14.79 -5.93 -20.62
CA ARG A 217 -13.45 -5.47 -20.94
C ARG A 217 -12.38 -6.16 -20.08
N ASN A 218 -12.61 -6.31 -18.79
CA ASN A 218 -11.69 -7.00 -17.87
C ASN A 218 -11.65 -8.51 -18.18
N GLN A 219 -12.77 -9.12 -18.56
CA GLN A 219 -12.81 -10.50 -19.03
C GLN A 219 -12.01 -10.68 -20.31
N ALA A 220 -12.15 -9.76 -21.30
CA ALA A 220 -11.34 -9.78 -22.51
C ALA A 220 -9.82 -9.70 -22.21
N ILE A 221 -9.43 -8.80 -21.30
CA ILE A 221 -8.04 -8.71 -20.82
C ILE A 221 -7.58 -10.04 -20.19
N ALA A 222 -8.38 -10.64 -19.31
CA ALA A 222 -8.05 -11.90 -18.66
C ALA A 222 -7.87 -13.04 -19.67
N HIS A 223 -8.74 -13.17 -20.67
CA HIS A 223 -8.61 -14.19 -21.73
C HIS A 223 -7.40 -13.94 -22.62
N LEU A 224 -7.08 -12.68 -22.92
CA LEU A 224 -5.88 -12.34 -23.68
C LEU A 224 -4.61 -12.70 -22.89
N LEU A 225 -4.56 -12.38 -21.59
CA LEU A 225 -3.47 -12.81 -20.71
C LEU A 225 -3.36 -14.33 -20.62
N PHE A 226 -4.49 -15.04 -20.59
CA PHE A 226 -4.51 -16.50 -20.63
C PHE A 226 -3.90 -17.04 -21.92
N ALA A 227 -4.23 -16.45 -23.07
CA ALA A 227 -3.65 -16.82 -24.35
C ALA A 227 -2.12 -16.63 -24.41
N TYR A 228 -1.58 -15.67 -23.66
CA TYR A 228 -0.14 -15.44 -23.52
C TYR A 228 0.51 -16.25 -22.38
N GLY A 229 -0.23 -17.13 -21.69
CA GLY A 229 0.28 -17.89 -20.54
C GLY A 229 0.58 -17.03 -19.31
N ARG A 230 -0.17 -15.92 -19.13
CA ARG A 230 0.01 -14.93 -18.07
C ARG A 230 -1.17 -14.89 -17.08
N MET A 231 -2.07 -15.89 -17.14
CA MET A 231 -3.06 -16.17 -16.12
C MET A 231 -2.74 -17.49 -15.43
N TYR A 232 -2.81 -17.49 -14.12
CA TYR A 232 -2.37 -18.58 -13.24
C TYR A 232 -3.53 -19.30 -12.55
N PHE A 233 -4.74 -18.90 -12.88
CA PHE A 233 -6.01 -19.49 -12.49
C PHE A 233 -7.04 -19.20 -13.59
N ASP A 234 -8.26 -19.74 -13.47
CA ASP A 234 -9.33 -19.53 -14.46
C ASP A 234 -9.58 -18.04 -14.73
N PRO A 235 -9.61 -17.57 -15.98
CA PRO A 235 -9.74 -16.17 -16.33
C PRO A 235 -11.01 -15.50 -15.80
N VAL A 236 -12.15 -16.20 -15.88
CA VAL A 236 -13.45 -15.66 -15.46
C VAL A 236 -13.52 -15.56 -13.95
N GLN A 237 -13.08 -16.60 -13.23
CA GLN A 237 -13.02 -16.57 -11.77
C GLN A 237 -12.01 -15.56 -11.25
N SER A 238 -10.86 -15.40 -11.91
CA SER A 238 -9.87 -14.38 -11.54
C SER A 238 -10.41 -12.97 -11.73
N THR A 239 -11.19 -12.73 -12.79
CA THR A 239 -11.86 -11.45 -13.02
C THR A 239 -12.93 -11.18 -11.97
N ASP A 240 -13.69 -12.19 -11.55
CA ASP A 240 -14.66 -12.08 -10.48
C ASP A 240 -14.01 -11.74 -9.13
N ILE A 241 -12.93 -12.44 -8.76
CA ILE A 241 -12.15 -12.14 -7.54
C ILE A 241 -11.62 -10.69 -7.59
N TYR A 242 -11.06 -10.28 -8.73
CA TYR A 242 -10.60 -8.91 -8.95
C TYR A 242 -11.73 -7.88 -8.79
N THR A 243 -12.93 -8.14 -9.33
CA THR A 243 -14.10 -7.26 -9.19
C THR A 243 -14.54 -7.16 -7.73
N LYS A 244 -14.58 -8.28 -7.01
CA LYS A 244 -14.89 -8.31 -5.56
C LYS A 244 -13.91 -7.48 -4.74
N GLN A 245 -12.60 -7.60 -4.98
CA GLN A 245 -11.63 -6.80 -4.22
C GLN A 245 -11.78 -5.30 -4.47
N CYS A 246 -12.16 -4.88 -5.69
CA CYS A 246 -12.45 -3.48 -6.00
C CYS A 246 -13.67 -2.95 -5.26
N ALA A 247 -14.64 -3.81 -4.95
CA ALA A 247 -15.89 -3.45 -4.28
C ALA A 247 -15.86 -3.56 -2.74
N LEU A 248 -14.69 -3.68 -2.11
CA LEU A 248 -14.60 -3.63 -0.65
C LEU A 248 -14.91 -2.21 -0.14
N ALA A 249 -15.75 -2.12 0.91
CA ALA A 249 -16.18 -0.86 1.52
C ALA A 249 -15.14 -0.34 2.51
N VAL A 250 -14.63 0.89 2.28
CA VAL A 250 -13.61 1.55 3.09
C VAL A 250 -13.94 3.02 3.33
N ASN A 251 -13.41 3.58 4.40
CA ASN A 251 -13.43 5.03 4.67
C ASN A 251 -12.00 5.60 4.72
N ALA A 252 -11.87 6.90 4.95
CA ALA A 252 -10.56 7.57 4.99
C ALA A 252 -9.63 7.01 6.07
N LYS A 253 -10.16 6.62 7.24
CA LYS A 253 -9.38 6.05 8.34
C LYS A 253 -8.84 4.66 7.97
N ASP A 254 -9.65 3.83 7.31
CA ASP A 254 -9.21 2.52 6.84
C ASP A 254 -8.02 2.65 5.88
N LEU A 255 -8.19 3.49 4.86
CA LEU A 255 -7.14 3.73 3.86
C LEU A 255 -5.86 4.32 4.48
N ALA A 256 -5.99 5.25 5.45
CA ALA A 256 -4.83 5.79 6.16
C ALA A 256 -4.13 4.73 7.02
N THR A 257 -4.88 3.81 7.65
CA THR A 257 -4.33 2.69 8.42
C THR A 257 -3.61 1.70 7.49
N MET A 258 -4.20 1.40 6.34
CA MET A 258 -3.56 0.56 5.31
C MET A 258 -2.24 1.17 4.82
N ALA A 259 -2.23 2.48 4.55
CA ALA A 259 -1.01 3.22 4.19
C ALA A 259 0.02 3.24 5.32
N ALA A 260 -0.43 3.43 6.57
CA ALA A 260 0.44 3.43 7.75
C ALA A 260 1.05 2.05 8.03
N THR A 261 0.34 0.97 7.70
CA THR A 261 0.90 -0.39 7.75
C THR A 261 2.09 -0.53 6.81
N LEU A 262 2.00 0.01 5.60
CA LEU A 262 3.15 0.09 4.68
C LEU A 262 4.22 1.03 5.22
N ALA A 263 3.86 2.22 5.74
CA ALA A 263 4.82 3.15 6.32
C ALA A 263 5.60 2.54 7.49
N ASN A 264 5.00 1.60 8.21
CA ASN A 264 5.57 0.89 9.37
C ASN A 264 6.18 -0.48 8.99
N GLY A 265 6.65 -0.65 7.76
CA GLY A 265 7.36 -1.85 7.34
C GLY A 265 6.50 -3.13 7.35
N GLY A 266 5.17 -3.00 7.14
CA GLY A 266 4.24 -4.12 7.05
C GLY A 266 3.61 -4.55 8.37
N VAL A 267 3.85 -3.80 9.46
CA VAL A 267 3.17 -3.99 10.76
C VAL A 267 2.08 -2.93 10.91
N ASN A 268 0.83 -3.35 11.06
CA ASN A 268 -0.28 -2.43 11.30
C ASN A 268 -0.04 -1.68 12.63
N PRO A 269 0.09 -0.33 12.60
CA PRO A 269 0.48 0.40 13.80
C PRO A 269 -0.64 0.50 14.84
N VAL A 270 -1.90 0.25 14.45
CA VAL A 270 -3.06 0.30 15.34
C VAL A 270 -3.25 -1.04 16.04
N THR A 271 -3.30 -2.15 15.28
CA THR A 271 -3.54 -3.49 15.82
C THR A 271 -2.27 -4.22 16.26
N LYS A 272 -1.09 -3.72 15.88
CA LYS A 272 0.23 -4.32 16.09
C LYS A 272 0.43 -5.66 15.36
N LYS A 273 -0.51 -6.05 14.48
CA LYS A 273 -0.40 -7.26 13.68
C LYS A 273 0.64 -7.07 12.56
N LYS A 274 1.57 -8.02 12.43
CA LYS A 274 2.41 -8.12 11.24
C LYS A 274 1.55 -8.67 10.10
N VAL A 275 1.41 -7.89 9.03
CA VAL A 275 0.61 -8.24 7.84
C VAL A 275 1.51 -8.78 6.74
N VAL A 276 2.59 -8.05 6.43
CA VAL A 276 3.61 -8.45 5.47
C VAL A 276 5.01 -8.17 6.03
N SER A 277 6.04 -8.65 5.34
CA SER A 277 7.43 -8.40 5.74
C SER A 277 7.92 -7.01 5.31
N PRO A 278 8.95 -6.45 5.97
CA PRO A 278 9.60 -5.22 5.51
C PRO A 278 10.17 -5.35 4.10
N GLN A 279 10.58 -6.54 3.69
CA GLN A 279 11.06 -6.81 2.34
C GLN A 279 9.94 -6.66 1.30
N THR A 280 8.74 -7.12 1.59
CA THR A 280 7.56 -6.93 0.74
C THR A 280 7.25 -5.44 0.56
N VAL A 281 7.27 -4.66 1.66
CA VAL A 281 7.08 -3.20 1.60
C VAL A 281 8.13 -2.53 0.73
N MET A 282 9.41 -2.92 0.86
CA MET A 282 10.52 -2.38 0.08
C MET A 282 10.28 -2.52 -1.44
N TYR A 283 9.62 -3.58 -1.89
CA TYR A 283 9.26 -3.76 -3.30
C TYR A 283 7.90 -3.14 -3.67
N THR A 284 6.98 -2.99 -2.73
CA THR A 284 5.65 -2.42 -2.97
C THR A 284 5.73 -0.92 -3.24
N LEU A 285 6.45 -0.16 -2.43
CA LEU A 285 6.48 1.31 -2.50
C LEU A 285 7.05 1.86 -3.82
N PRO A 286 8.12 1.32 -4.42
CA PRO A 286 8.60 1.76 -5.73
C PRO A 286 7.57 1.59 -6.86
N VAL A 287 6.81 0.50 -6.86
CA VAL A 287 5.75 0.30 -7.86
C VAL A 287 4.61 1.31 -7.68
N MET A 288 4.27 1.66 -6.42
CA MET A 288 3.32 2.74 -6.14
C MET A 288 3.83 4.11 -6.62
N ALA A 289 5.14 4.38 -6.49
CA ALA A 289 5.73 5.63 -6.95
C ALA A 289 5.64 5.80 -8.47
N THR A 290 5.82 4.71 -9.23
CA THR A 290 5.87 4.75 -10.70
C THR A 290 4.54 4.55 -11.41
N ALA A 291 3.54 3.93 -10.77
CA ALA A 291 2.28 3.54 -11.41
C ALA A 291 1.03 3.73 -10.54
N GLY A 292 1.15 4.43 -9.41
CA GLY A 292 0.05 4.49 -8.42
C GLY A 292 -1.11 5.40 -8.79
N LEU A 293 -0.88 6.47 -9.55
CA LEU A 293 -1.90 7.45 -9.96
C LEU A 293 -2.16 7.42 -11.48
N TYR A 294 -2.21 6.24 -12.07
CA TYR A 294 -2.48 6.07 -13.49
C TYR A 294 -1.52 6.90 -14.36
N ASP A 295 -2.05 7.67 -15.31
CA ASP A 295 -1.26 8.51 -16.22
C ASP A 295 -0.55 9.67 -15.48
N ASP A 296 -1.03 10.06 -14.29
CA ASP A 296 -0.52 11.17 -13.47
C ASP A 296 0.51 10.75 -12.42
N SER A 297 0.97 9.50 -12.43
CA SER A 297 1.93 9.01 -11.41
C SER A 297 3.21 9.84 -11.37
N GLY A 298 3.71 10.28 -12.53
CA GLY A 298 4.91 11.10 -12.64
C GLY A 298 4.76 12.47 -12.01
N ILE A 299 3.69 13.21 -12.36
CA ILE A 299 3.44 14.56 -11.81
C ILE A 299 3.11 14.52 -10.33
N TRP A 300 2.38 13.48 -9.88
CA TRP A 300 2.13 13.25 -8.46
C TRP A 300 3.44 13.09 -7.69
N PHE A 301 4.30 12.18 -8.14
CA PHE A 301 5.55 11.89 -7.44
C PHE A 301 6.53 13.06 -7.47
N PHE A 302 6.55 13.83 -8.58
CA PHE A 302 7.31 15.07 -8.69
C PHE A 302 6.89 16.10 -7.63
N ASN A 303 5.59 16.27 -7.38
CA ASN A 303 5.08 17.24 -6.42
C ASN A 303 5.21 16.76 -4.97
N SER A 304 4.69 15.56 -4.67
CA SER A 304 4.60 15.05 -3.30
C SER A 304 5.86 14.32 -2.81
N GLY A 305 6.57 13.64 -3.72
CA GLY A 305 7.65 12.71 -3.39
C GLY A 305 7.19 11.45 -2.65
N LEU A 306 5.89 11.22 -2.48
CA LEU A 306 5.34 10.08 -1.75
C LEU A 306 4.77 9.00 -2.67
N PRO A 307 5.11 7.71 -2.45
CA PRO A 307 4.37 6.60 -3.04
C PRO A 307 2.89 6.68 -2.67
N ALA A 308 2.01 6.55 -3.66
CA ALA A 308 0.57 6.68 -3.44
C ALA A 308 -0.25 5.76 -4.34
N LYS A 309 -1.54 5.60 -4.03
CA LYS A 309 -2.50 4.91 -4.90
C LYS A 309 -3.86 5.55 -4.83
N SER A 310 -4.44 5.79 -6.01
CA SER A 310 -5.80 6.28 -6.18
C SER A 310 -6.78 5.19 -6.59
N GLY A 311 -8.05 5.42 -6.33
CA GLY A 311 -9.15 4.58 -6.77
C GLY A 311 -10.34 5.43 -7.20
N VAL A 312 -11.03 4.99 -8.24
CA VAL A 312 -12.16 5.72 -8.84
C VAL A 312 -13.40 5.82 -7.93
N GLY A 313 -13.38 5.18 -6.78
CA GLY A 313 -14.34 5.42 -5.67
C GLY A 313 -14.11 6.73 -4.93
N GLY A 314 -13.06 7.49 -5.28
CA GLY A 314 -12.72 8.77 -4.63
C GLY A 314 -11.71 8.65 -3.50
N GLY A 315 -11.19 7.46 -3.24
CA GLY A 315 -10.11 7.23 -2.27
C GLY A 315 -8.73 7.46 -2.88
N LEU A 316 -7.85 8.16 -2.14
CA LEU A 316 -6.43 8.27 -2.42
C LEU A 316 -5.66 8.11 -1.12
N LEU A 317 -4.69 7.21 -1.10
CA LEU A 317 -3.75 7.06 0.00
C LEU A 317 -2.31 7.35 -0.44
N ALA A 318 -1.51 7.87 0.49
CA ALA A 318 -0.07 8.07 0.29
C ALA A 318 0.71 7.59 1.52
N VAL A 319 1.93 7.13 1.28
CA VAL A 319 2.81 6.54 2.29
C VAL A 319 4.02 7.46 2.50
N CYS A 320 4.19 7.95 3.73
CA CYS A 320 5.43 8.59 4.17
C CYS A 320 6.25 7.56 4.95
N PRO A 321 7.24 6.89 4.34
CA PRO A 321 7.95 5.76 4.95
C PRO A 321 8.56 6.13 6.30
N GLY A 322 8.36 5.29 7.31
CA GLY A 322 8.87 5.49 8.67
C GLY A 322 8.20 6.61 9.46
N LYS A 323 7.13 7.25 8.93
CA LYS A 323 6.44 8.36 9.60
C LYS A 323 4.93 8.12 9.73
N PHE A 324 4.20 8.06 8.62
CA PHE A 324 2.75 7.92 8.63
C PHE A 324 2.19 7.43 7.29
N GLY A 325 0.94 6.97 7.31
CA GLY A 325 0.05 6.88 6.17
C GLY A 325 -0.99 7.98 6.22
N ILE A 326 -1.29 8.58 5.08
CA ILE A 326 -2.35 9.58 4.93
C ILE A 326 -3.33 9.13 3.86
N ALA A 327 -4.61 9.38 4.07
CA ALA A 327 -5.63 9.12 3.06
C ALA A 327 -6.74 10.17 3.08
N VAL A 328 -7.31 10.37 1.91
CA VAL A 328 -8.47 11.24 1.71
C VAL A 328 -9.50 10.49 0.90
N VAL A 329 -10.76 10.64 1.28
CA VAL A 329 -11.93 10.18 0.52
C VAL A 329 -12.72 11.40 0.08
N SER A 330 -12.79 11.60 -1.23
CA SER A 330 -13.65 12.61 -1.88
C SER A 330 -13.96 12.12 -3.30
N PRO A 331 -15.24 11.78 -3.61
CA PRO A 331 -15.62 11.10 -4.85
C PRO A 331 -15.30 11.83 -6.16
N PRO A 332 -15.39 13.19 -6.27
CA PRO A 332 -15.12 13.87 -7.53
C PRO A 332 -13.68 13.69 -8.03
N LEU A 333 -13.54 13.22 -9.28
CA LEU A 333 -12.30 12.84 -9.95
C LEU A 333 -11.92 13.83 -11.05
N ASP A 334 -10.63 13.90 -11.36
CA ASP A 334 -10.10 14.53 -12.57
C ASP A 334 -10.23 13.62 -13.81
N ALA A 335 -9.67 14.08 -14.93
CA ALA A 335 -9.74 13.35 -16.20
C ALA A 335 -8.94 12.02 -16.20
N ALA A 336 -7.93 11.89 -15.35
CA ALA A 336 -7.12 10.67 -15.19
C ALA A 336 -7.79 9.65 -14.25
N GLY A 337 -8.79 10.07 -13.47
CA GLY A 337 -9.52 9.22 -12.51
C GLY A 337 -9.03 9.32 -11.08
N ASN A 338 -8.31 10.39 -10.74
CA ASN A 338 -7.81 10.65 -9.39
C ASN A 338 -8.69 11.68 -8.67
N SER A 339 -8.95 11.49 -7.37
CA SER A 339 -9.72 12.46 -6.59
C SER A 339 -9.05 13.83 -6.55
N VAL A 340 -9.74 14.86 -7.04
CA VAL A 340 -9.21 16.23 -7.13
C VAL A 340 -8.86 16.78 -5.75
N LYS A 341 -9.79 16.69 -4.79
CA LYS A 341 -9.54 17.17 -3.42
C LYS A 341 -8.44 16.39 -2.74
N ALA A 342 -8.43 15.07 -2.92
CA ALA A 342 -7.47 14.22 -2.23
C ALA A 342 -6.03 14.55 -2.62
N GLN A 343 -5.75 14.78 -3.90
CA GLN A 343 -4.43 15.21 -4.37
C GLN A 343 -4.01 16.52 -3.71
N LYS A 344 -4.87 17.56 -3.80
CA LYS A 344 -4.58 18.89 -3.26
C LYS A 344 -4.35 18.88 -1.73
N VAL A 345 -5.14 18.08 -1.01
CA VAL A 345 -5.02 17.96 0.46
C VAL A 345 -3.71 17.30 0.85
N ILE A 346 -3.37 16.17 0.21
CA ILE A 346 -2.16 15.44 0.57
C ILE A 346 -0.91 16.24 0.21
N ASP A 347 -0.87 16.86 -0.96
CA ASP A 347 0.24 17.74 -1.36
C ASP A 347 0.43 18.89 -0.35
N TYR A 348 -0.67 19.54 0.06
CA TYR A 348 -0.62 20.60 1.07
C TYR A 348 -0.06 20.10 2.42
N VAL A 349 -0.54 18.95 2.91
CA VAL A 349 -0.06 18.36 4.16
C VAL A 349 1.42 18.00 4.08
N VAL A 350 1.87 17.42 2.97
CA VAL A 350 3.29 17.08 2.73
C VAL A 350 4.18 18.33 2.78
N GLU A 351 3.72 19.42 2.18
CA GLU A 351 4.43 20.72 2.18
C GLU A 351 4.49 21.32 3.59
N GLN A 352 3.35 21.41 4.31
CA GLN A 352 3.29 21.98 5.65
C GLN A 352 4.13 21.20 6.67
N LEU A 353 4.09 19.88 6.59
CA LEU A 353 4.88 19.01 7.47
C LEU A 353 6.34 18.86 7.01
N LYS A 354 6.71 19.35 5.84
CA LYS A 354 8.06 19.26 5.25
C LYS A 354 8.57 17.82 5.21
N VAL A 355 7.71 16.89 4.79
CA VAL A 355 7.99 15.44 4.83
C VAL A 355 8.32 14.84 3.46
N ASN A 356 8.47 15.66 2.41
CA ASN A 356 8.97 15.18 1.14
C ASN A 356 10.38 14.57 1.36
N PRO A 357 10.61 13.29 1.06
CA PRO A 357 11.87 12.60 1.37
C PRO A 357 13.07 13.14 0.57
N TYR A 358 12.82 13.90 -0.48
CA TYR A 358 13.85 14.53 -1.32
C TYR A 358 14.20 15.95 -0.88
N LEU A 359 13.53 16.50 0.14
CA LEU A 359 13.88 17.79 0.75
C LEU A 359 15.09 17.62 1.65
N VAL A 360 16.29 17.58 1.06
CA VAL A 360 17.55 17.43 1.77
C VAL A 360 18.12 18.79 2.13
N GLN A 361 18.37 19.03 3.42
CA GLN A 361 19.07 20.24 3.88
C GLN A 361 20.58 20.02 3.77
N PRO A 362 21.35 20.99 3.16
CA PRO A 362 22.79 20.87 3.11
C PRO A 362 23.39 20.91 4.51
N LYS A 363 24.35 20.04 4.78
CA LYS A 363 25.21 20.14 5.99
C LYS A 363 26.25 21.19 5.71
N MET A 364 26.24 22.31 6.44
CA MET A 364 27.29 23.31 6.42
C MET A 364 28.39 22.99 7.43
#